data_58684584c375b8294251bc493413543c
#
_entry.id   58684584c375b8294251bc493413543c
#
_cell.length_a   1.000
_cell.length_b   1.000
_cell.length_c   1.000
_cell.angle_alpha   90.00
_cell.angle_beta   90.00
_cell.angle_gamma   90.00
#
_symmetry.space_group_name_H-M   'P 1'
#
loop_
_entity.id
_entity.type
_entity.pdbx_description
1 polymer ?
#
loop_
_entity_poly.entity_id
_entity_poly.type
_entity_poly.pdbx_seq_one_letter_code
_entity_poly.pdbx_strand_id
1 'polypeptide(L)'
;LHVRSRRQRQMCIRDRSEVEFNRKLFLARRRAEQQLSNDSSFYVTTLCSTVISYKGLMMPEAIADFYTDLADPRLESHIVVFHQRFSTNTLPRWPLAQPFRYLAHNGEINTITANRNWAMARTPKFENPLLPGLTELNPIVNRTGSDSSSLDNMLEILVGGGMDLFRA
;
A
#
# COMPACT_ATOMS: atom_id res chain seq x y z
N LEU A 1 -4.80 19.18 22.14
CA LEU A 1 -4.38 17.79 21.86
C LEU A 1 -3.52 17.66 20.59
N HIS A 2 -3.68 18.54 19.59
CA HIS A 2 -2.98 18.44 18.31
C HIS A 2 -1.53 18.95 18.32
N VAL A 3 -1.14 19.85 19.20
CA VAL A 3 0.22 20.43 19.21
C VAL A 3 1.25 19.45 19.79
N ARG A 4 0.88 18.62 20.77
CA ARG A 4 1.76 17.58 21.31
C ARG A 4 2.08 16.47 20.28
N SER A 5 1.15 16.13 19.41
CA SER A 5 1.35 15.06 18.45
C SER A 5 2.36 15.40 17.34
N ARG A 6 2.48 16.67 16.93
CA ARG A 6 3.47 17.11 15.93
C ARG A 6 4.91 17.07 16.45
N ARG A 7 5.16 17.57 17.67
CA ARG A 7 6.50 17.51 18.28
C ARG A 7 6.92 16.07 18.58
N GLN A 8 5.99 15.23 19.03
CA GLN A 8 6.27 13.84 19.33
C GLN A 8 6.53 13.01 18.06
N ARG A 9 5.80 13.27 16.97
CA ARG A 9 6.09 12.66 15.65
C ARG A 9 7.42 13.11 15.09
N GLN A 10 7.79 14.37 15.20
CA GLN A 10 9.09 14.88 14.73
C GLN A 10 10.26 14.31 15.56
N MET A 11 10.09 14.08 16.86
CA MET A 11 11.12 13.43 17.68
C MET A 11 11.30 11.96 17.34
N CYS A 12 10.22 11.22 17.09
CA CYS A 12 10.32 9.80 16.70
C CYS A 12 10.89 9.58 15.28
N ILE A 13 10.74 10.55 14.40
CA ILE A 13 11.27 10.50 13.03
C ILE A 13 12.76 10.90 12.98
N ARG A 14 13.23 11.75 13.89
CA ARG A 14 14.64 12.21 13.91
C ARG A 14 15.67 11.12 14.24
N ASP A 15 15.26 10.09 14.95
CA ASP A 15 16.18 9.03 15.39
C ASP A 15 16.24 7.83 14.41
N ARG A 16 15.46 7.86 13.33
CA ARG A 16 15.42 6.77 12.34
C ARG A 16 15.34 7.34 10.93
N SER A 17 16.01 6.66 9.99
CA SER A 17 15.85 7.01 8.58
C SER A 17 14.38 6.82 8.19
N GLU A 18 13.87 7.68 7.30
CA GLU A 18 12.51 7.59 6.77
C GLU A 18 12.23 6.21 6.15
N VAL A 19 13.23 5.64 5.50
CA VAL A 19 13.15 4.30 4.90
C VAL A 19 12.94 3.23 5.96
N GLU A 20 13.68 3.30 7.09
CA GLU A 20 13.52 2.36 8.20
C GLU A 20 12.14 2.50 8.86
N PHE A 21 11.64 3.71 8.99
CA PHE A 21 10.31 3.97 9.51
C PHE A 21 9.24 3.35 8.61
N ASN A 22 9.32 3.56 7.30
CA ASN A 22 8.38 2.99 6.33
C ASN A 22 8.41 1.44 6.28
N ARG A 23 9.57 0.81 6.47
CA ARG A 23 9.67 -0.65 6.64
C ARG A 23 8.87 -1.15 7.85
N LYS A 24 8.94 -0.45 8.97
CA LYS A 24 8.16 -0.80 10.17
C LYS A 24 6.66 -0.61 9.95
N LEU A 25 6.26 0.46 9.28
CA LEU A 25 4.85 0.69 8.91
C LEU A 25 4.35 -0.41 7.98
N PHE A 26 5.14 -0.80 6.98
CA PHE A 26 4.84 -1.92 6.10
C PHE A 26 4.60 -3.23 6.88
N LEU A 27 5.53 -3.61 7.75
CA LEU A 27 5.39 -4.84 8.55
C LEU A 27 4.20 -4.77 9.51
N ALA A 28 3.95 -3.62 10.13
CA ALA A 28 2.79 -3.41 11.02
C ALA A 28 1.47 -3.59 10.24
N ARG A 29 1.36 -2.98 9.06
CA ARG A 29 0.20 -3.13 8.19
C ARG A 29 -0.01 -4.58 7.78
N ARG A 30 1.03 -5.26 7.31
CA ARG A 30 0.95 -6.66 6.88
C ARG A 30 0.52 -7.61 8.02
N ARG A 31 1.00 -7.37 9.24
CA ARG A 31 0.56 -8.12 10.43
C ARG A 31 -0.92 -7.88 10.75
N ALA A 32 -1.38 -6.63 10.68
CA ALA A 32 -2.78 -6.29 10.88
C ALA A 32 -3.67 -6.96 9.80
N GLU A 33 -3.29 -6.87 8.53
CA GLU A 33 -3.99 -7.52 7.42
C GLU A 33 -4.05 -9.05 7.59
N GLN A 34 -2.98 -9.68 8.09
CA GLN A 34 -2.96 -11.11 8.38
C GLN A 34 -3.87 -11.48 9.55
N GLN A 35 -3.82 -10.74 10.65
CA GLN A 35 -4.66 -10.98 11.83
C GLN A 35 -6.14 -10.81 11.53
N LEU A 36 -6.48 -9.87 10.66
CA LEU A 36 -7.86 -9.55 10.26
C LEU A 36 -8.24 -10.15 8.90
N SER A 37 -7.52 -11.19 8.46
CA SER A 37 -7.74 -11.83 7.15
C SER A 37 -9.14 -12.43 6.96
N ASN A 38 -9.85 -12.70 8.05
CA ASN A 38 -11.24 -13.20 8.03
C ASN A 38 -12.27 -12.07 7.84
N ASP A 39 -11.88 -10.80 8.01
CA ASP A 39 -12.73 -9.66 7.77
C ASP A 39 -12.50 -9.13 6.35
N SER A 40 -13.41 -9.44 5.44
CA SER A 40 -13.33 -9.00 4.04
C SER A 40 -13.52 -7.50 3.84
N SER A 41 -13.98 -6.78 4.85
CA SER A 41 -14.15 -5.32 4.84
C SER A 41 -12.90 -4.58 5.30
N PHE A 42 -11.98 -5.27 6.01
CA PHE A 42 -10.74 -4.67 6.47
C PHE A 42 -9.74 -4.49 5.32
N TYR A 43 -9.38 -3.26 5.09
CA TYR A 43 -8.38 -2.89 4.10
C TYR A 43 -7.64 -1.60 4.48
N VAL A 44 -6.33 -1.67 4.53
CA VAL A 44 -5.48 -0.50 4.76
C VAL A 44 -5.02 0.06 3.42
N THR A 45 -5.54 1.21 3.06
CA THR A 45 -5.23 1.88 1.78
C THR A 45 -3.76 2.23 1.68
N THR A 46 -3.24 2.97 2.64
CA THR A 46 -1.82 3.29 2.80
C THR A 46 -1.46 3.40 4.28
N LEU A 47 -0.26 2.95 4.62
CA LEU A 47 0.38 3.21 5.90
C LEU A 47 1.85 3.51 5.62
N CYS A 48 2.15 4.76 5.29
CA CYS A 48 3.43 5.23 4.80
C CYS A 48 3.62 6.70 5.18
N SER A 49 4.85 7.15 5.34
CA SER A 49 5.16 8.56 5.65
C SER A 49 5.21 9.46 4.43
N THR A 50 5.30 8.89 3.24
CA THR A 50 5.53 9.61 1.98
C THR A 50 4.34 9.61 1.04
N VAL A 51 3.41 8.67 1.19
CA VAL A 51 2.25 8.52 0.31
C VAL A 51 0.99 8.45 1.14
N ILE A 52 -0.02 9.18 0.71
CA ILE A 52 -1.38 9.07 1.23
C ILE A 52 -2.32 8.77 0.07
N SER A 53 -3.23 7.83 0.24
CA SER A 53 -4.25 7.49 -0.75
C SER A 53 -5.64 7.64 -0.17
N TYR A 54 -6.49 8.29 -0.93
CA TYR A 54 -7.90 8.45 -0.64
C TYR A 54 -8.70 7.59 -1.61
N LYS A 55 -9.63 6.82 -1.11
CA LYS A 55 -10.48 5.95 -1.92
C LYS A 55 -11.93 6.11 -1.52
N GLY A 56 -12.80 6.26 -2.50
CA GLY A 56 -14.23 6.40 -2.27
C GLY A 56 -15.05 5.97 -3.48
N LEU A 57 -16.19 5.34 -3.24
CA LEU A 57 -17.23 5.14 -4.24
C LEU A 57 -18.24 6.29 -4.11
N MET A 58 -17.91 7.41 -4.70
CA MET A 58 -18.70 8.65 -4.62
C MET A 58 -18.51 9.45 -5.92
N MET A 59 -19.31 10.49 -6.09
CA MET A 59 -19.08 11.46 -7.14
C MET A 59 -17.79 12.23 -6.87
N PRO A 60 -16.99 12.56 -7.90
CA PRO A 60 -15.71 13.23 -7.73
C PRO A 60 -15.79 14.53 -6.92
N GLU A 61 -16.88 15.27 -7.07
CA GLU A 61 -17.11 16.55 -6.38
C GLU A 61 -17.25 16.37 -4.87
N ALA A 62 -17.74 15.21 -4.42
CA ALA A 62 -17.96 14.92 -3.01
C ALA A 62 -16.70 14.46 -2.27
N ILE A 63 -15.57 14.24 -2.97
CA ILE A 63 -14.38 13.66 -2.34
C ILE A 63 -13.77 14.59 -1.28
N ALA A 64 -13.74 15.90 -1.54
CA ALA A 64 -13.20 16.88 -0.62
C ALA A 64 -14.14 17.16 0.57
N ASP A 65 -15.45 16.96 0.39
CA ASP A 65 -16.42 17.04 1.48
C ASP A 65 -16.32 15.84 2.42
N PHE A 66 -16.02 14.67 1.86
CA PHE A 66 -15.84 13.45 2.62
C PHE A 66 -14.47 13.40 3.31
N TYR A 67 -13.40 13.72 2.60
CA TYR A 67 -12.04 13.81 3.11
C TYR A 67 -11.67 15.27 3.31
N THR A 68 -12.08 15.84 4.44
CA THR A 68 -11.97 17.28 4.71
C THR A 68 -10.55 17.83 4.72
N ASP A 69 -9.55 16.99 4.90
CA ASP A 69 -8.14 17.35 4.78
C ASP A 69 -7.71 17.67 3.35
N LEU A 70 -8.45 17.19 2.32
CA LEU A 70 -8.22 17.60 0.92
C LEU A 70 -8.59 19.06 0.66
N ALA A 71 -9.46 19.65 1.48
CA ALA A 71 -9.81 21.05 1.42
C ALA A 71 -8.89 21.95 2.29
N ASP A 72 -7.96 21.38 3.06
CA ASP A 72 -7.02 22.15 3.88
C ASP A 72 -5.98 22.84 2.99
N PRO A 73 -5.88 24.18 3.02
CA PRO A 73 -4.92 24.93 2.19
C PRO A 73 -3.44 24.63 2.52
N ARG A 74 -3.18 23.90 3.60
CA ARG A 74 -1.82 23.46 3.97
C ARG A 74 -1.46 22.12 3.35
N LEU A 75 -2.41 21.43 2.69
CA LEU A 75 -2.14 20.18 2.00
C LEU A 75 -1.43 20.49 0.69
N GLU A 76 -0.18 20.09 0.60
CA GLU A 76 0.65 20.25 -0.58
C GLU A 76 1.19 18.90 -1.04
N SER A 77 1.28 18.68 -2.34
CA SER A 77 1.85 17.48 -2.92
C SER A 77 2.59 17.83 -4.21
N HIS A 78 3.76 17.20 -4.42
CA HIS A 78 4.52 17.34 -5.66
C HIS A 78 3.88 16.56 -6.81
N ILE A 79 3.20 15.45 -6.50
CA ILE A 79 2.61 14.57 -7.50
C ILE A 79 1.24 14.13 -6.99
N VAL A 80 0.24 14.25 -7.85
CA VAL A 80 -1.11 13.71 -7.62
C VAL A 80 -1.44 12.74 -8.73
N VAL A 81 -1.69 11.48 -8.37
CA VAL A 81 -2.16 10.44 -9.28
C VAL A 81 -3.59 10.09 -8.89
N PHE A 82 -4.50 10.12 -9.83
CA PHE A 82 -5.91 9.84 -9.57
C PHE A 82 -6.53 8.95 -10.64
N HIS A 83 -7.56 8.21 -10.25
CA HIS A 83 -8.36 7.38 -11.13
C HIS A 83 -9.84 7.54 -10.76
N GLN A 84 -10.61 8.10 -11.65
CA GLN A 84 -12.03 8.38 -11.42
C GLN A 84 -12.90 7.12 -11.48
N ARG A 85 -12.45 6.08 -12.16
CA ARG A 85 -13.22 4.86 -12.40
C ARG A 85 -12.67 3.69 -11.61
N PHE A 86 -13.51 2.97 -10.89
CA PHE A 86 -13.12 1.86 -10.05
C PHE A 86 -12.55 0.67 -10.84
N SER A 87 -13.33 0.20 -11.81
CA SER A 87 -12.95 -0.92 -12.68
C SER A 87 -13.94 -1.03 -13.84
N THR A 88 -13.48 -1.60 -14.95
CA THR A 88 -14.34 -1.89 -16.12
C THR A 88 -14.91 -3.30 -16.09
N ASN A 89 -14.23 -4.25 -15.47
CA ASN A 89 -14.46 -5.69 -15.61
C ASN A 89 -14.74 -6.42 -14.30
N THR A 90 -14.70 -5.74 -13.16
CA THR A 90 -14.92 -6.34 -11.84
C THR A 90 -15.90 -5.52 -11.02
N LEU A 91 -16.59 -6.17 -10.09
CA LEU A 91 -17.42 -5.46 -9.11
C LEU A 91 -16.54 -4.52 -8.28
N PRO A 92 -16.97 -3.27 -8.07
CA PRO A 92 -16.22 -2.30 -7.28
C PRO A 92 -15.98 -2.81 -5.85
N ARG A 93 -14.71 -2.84 -5.47
CA ARG A 93 -14.26 -3.17 -4.10
C ARG A 93 -13.10 -2.27 -3.72
N TRP A 94 -13.04 -1.82 -2.49
CA TRP A 94 -11.98 -0.97 -1.97
C TRP A 94 -10.56 -1.47 -2.28
N PRO A 95 -10.24 -2.78 -2.08
CA PRO A 95 -8.91 -3.30 -2.36
C PRO A 95 -8.51 -3.26 -3.83
N LEU A 96 -9.48 -3.12 -4.74
CA LEU A 96 -9.24 -3.13 -6.19
C LEU A 96 -9.14 -1.73 -6.78
N ALA A 97 -9.50 -0.70 -6.01
CA ALA A 97 -9.43 0.68 -6.49
C ALA A 97 -7.98 1.12 -6.68
N GLN A 98 -7.71 1.71 -7.84
CA GLN A 98 -6.42 2.32 -8.15
C GLN A 98 -6.45 3.83 -7.84
N PRO A 99 -5.29 4.48 -7.67
CA PRO A 99 -3.94 3.93 -7.60
C PRO A 99 -3.73 3.02 -6.38
N PHE A 100 -2.81 2.05 -6.50
CA PHE A 100 -2.29 1.30 -5.36
C PHE A 100 -1.21 2.11 -4.63
N ARG A 101 -0.31 1.46 -3.88
CA ARG A 101 0.72 2.15 -3.09
C ARG A 101 1.90 2.61 -3.92
N TYR A 102 2.33 1.79 -4.87
CA TYR A 102 3.44 2.05 -5.78
C TYR A 102 3.02 2.10 -7.23
N LEU A 103 1.85 1.56 -7.56
CA LEU A 103 1.44 1.30 -8.93
C LEU A 103 0.10 1.93 -9.25
N ALA A 104 0.04 2.58 -10.40
CA ALA A 104 -1.18 2.86 -11.14
C ALA A 104 -1.04 2.20 -12.52
N HIS A 105 -1.92 1.25 -12.85
CA HIS A 105 -1.80 0.44 -14.05
C HIS A 105 -3.17 0.19 -14.67
N ASN A 106 -3.32 0.51 -15.94
CA ASN A 106 -4.57 0.36 -16.68
C ASN A 106 -4.45 -0.70 -17.77
N GLY A 107 -3.79 -1.80 -17.48
CA GLY A 107 -3.64 -2.92 -18.39
C GLY A 107 -4.01 -4.23 -17.71
N GLU A 108 -3.76 -5.35 -18.38
CA GLU A 108 -3.91 -6.69 -17.88
C GLU A 108 -2.56 -7.40 -17.86
N ILE A 109 -2.21 -8.02 -16.73
CA ILE A 109 -0.98 -8.79 -16.59
C ILE A 109 -1.31 -10.25 -16.91
N ASN A 110 -0.82 -10.72 -18.02
CA ASN A 110 -0.98 -12.12 -18.43
C ASN A 110 -0.27 -13.06 -17.45
N THR A 111 -0.78 -14.28 -17.34
CA THR A 111 -0.19 -15.33 -16.50
C THR A 111 -0.10 -15.00 -15.01
N ILE A 112 -0.97 -14.12 -14.50
CA ILE A 112 -0.91 -13.69 -13.10
C ILE A 112 -0.96 -14.87 -12.11
N THR A 113 -1.71 -15.93 -12.42
CA THR A 113 -1.75 -17.14 -11.59
C THR A 113 -0.40 -17.81 -11.46
N ALA A 114 0.33 -17.94 -12.56
CA ALA A 114 1.69 -18.48 -12.55
C ALA A 114 2.64 -17.58 -11.73
N ASN A 115 2.56 -16.28 -11.90
CA ASN A 115 3.36 -15.32 -11.14
C ASN A 115 3.07 -15.38 -9.63
N ARG A 116 1.79 -15.49 -9.24
CA ARG A 116 1.39 -15.70 -7.84
C ARG A 116 1.96 -17.01 -7.27
N ASN A 117 1.90 -18.09 -8.04
CA ASN A 117 2.44 -19.39 -7.63
C ASN A 117 3.97 -19.32 -7.48
N TRP A 118 4.67 -18.62 -8.39
CA TRP A 118 6.09 -18.39 -8.25
C TRP A 118 6.44 -17.56 -7.02
N ALA A 119 5.68 -16.51 -6.72
CA ALA A 119 5.88 -15.71 -5.52
C ALA A 119 5.73 -16.57 -4.26
N MET A 120 4.69 -17.43 -4.22
CA MET A 120 4.48 -18.36 -3.10
C MET A 120 5.62 -19.36 -2.94
N ALA A 121 6.04 -19.99 -4.04
CA ALA A 121 7.13 -20.96 -4.01
C ALA A 121 8.47 -20.35 -3.57
N ARG A 122 8.66 -19.07 -3.82
CA ARG A 122 9.86 -18.33 -3.47
C ARG A 122 9.78 -17.62 -2.12
N THR A 123 8.65 -17.66 -1.42
CA THR A 123 8.48 -16.97 -0.12
C THR A 123 9.67 -17.17 0.82
N PRO A 124 10.22 -18.39 1.02
CA PRO A 124 11.37 -18.58 1.92
C PRO A 124 12.64 -17.82 1.46
N LYS A 125 12.73 -17.48 0.17
CA LYS A 125 13.88 -16.75 -0.39
C LYS A 125 13.79 -15.23 -0.17
N PHE A 126 12.64 -14.73 0.29
CA PHE A 126 12.44 -13.32 0.60
C PHE A 126 12.84 -12.97 2.04
N GLU A 127 13.44 -13.90 2.78
CA GLU A 127 14.01 -13.57 4.07
C GLU A 127 15.07 -12.48 3.91
N ASN A 128 14.89 -11.39 4.65
CA ASN A 128 15.73 -10.21 4.51
C ASN A 128 15.86 -9.51 5.87
N PRO A 129 17.08 -9.21 6.32
CA PRO A 129 17.31 -8.48 7.58
C PRO A 129 16.59 -7.13 7.67
N LEU A 130 16.31 -6.48 6.53
CA LEU A 130 15.58 -5.22 6.47
C LEU A 130 14.08 -5.38 6.68
N LEU A 131 13.55 -6.58 6.45
CA LEU A 131 12.13 -6.94 6.63
C LEU A 131 12.00 -8.20 7.51
N PRO A 132 12.38 -8.12 8.80
CA PRO A 132 12.39 -9.29 9.68
C PRO A 132 10.98 -9.86 9.86
N GLY A 133 10.86 -11.19 9.72
CA GLY A 133 9.59 -11.92 9.83
C GLY A 133 8.67 -11.80 8.60
N LEU A 134 9.16 -11.29 7.46
CA LEU A 134 8.37 -11.20 6.24
C LEU A 134 7.82 -12.56 5.79
N THR A 135 8.62 -13.62 5.93
CA THR A 135 8.25 -14.98 5.53
C THR A 135 7.10 -15.58 6.36
N GLU A 136 6.86 -15.02 7.54
CA GLU A 136 5.73 -15.38 8.41
C GLU A 136 4.42 -14.73 7.96
N LEU A 137 4.49 -13.65 7.17
CA LEU A 137 3.36 -12.85 6.72
C LEU A 137 2.76 -13.38 5.42
N ASN A 138 2.40 -14.67 5.40
CA ASN A 138 1.78 -15.31 4.24
C ASN A 138 0.27 -14.97 4.11
N PRO A 139 -0.24 -14.82 2.87
CA PRO A 139 0.53 -14.77 1.62
C PRO A 139 1.22 -13.42 1.43
N ILE A 140 2.46 -13.40 0.95
CA ILE A 140 3.21 -12.16 0.69
C ILE A 140 2.62 -11.36 -0.48
N VAL A 141 1.99 -12.04 -1.42
CA VAL A 141 1.25 -11.47 -2.54
C VAL A 141 -0.20 -11.94 -2.47
N ASN A 142 -1.16 -11.05 -2.68
CA ASN A 142 -2.57 -11.42 -2.62
C ASN A 142 -2.92 -12.50 -3.66
N ARG A 143 -3.82 -13.41 -3.29
CA ARG A 143 -4.25 -14.53 -4.15
C ARG A 143 -5.47 -14.22 -5.00
N THR A 144 -6.31 -13.31 -4.54
CA THR A 144 -7.65 -13.05 -5.08
C THR A 144 -7.87 -11.62 -5.53
N GLY A 145 -6.90 -10.74 -5.31
CA GLY A 145 -6.93 -9.36 -5.77
C GLY A 145 -6.74 -9.26 -7.30
N SER A 146 -6.73 -8.04 -7.80
CA SER A 146 -6.39 -7.80 -9.20
C SER A 146 -4.92 -8.19 -9.49
N ASP A 147 -4.61 -8.38 -10.76
CA ASP A 147 -3.24 -8.59 -11.24
C ASP A 147 -2.30 -7.45 -10.81
N SER A 148 -2.73 -6.21 -11.04
CA SER A 148 -1.99 -5.01 -10.66
C SER A 148 -1.77 -4.90 -9.15
N SER A 149 -2.75 -5.32 -8.33
CA SER A 149 -2.56 -5.35 -6.87
C SER A 149 -1.52 -6.38 -6.42
N SER A 150 -1.40 -7.49 -7.16
CA SER A 150 -0.36 -8.49 -6.91
C SER A 150 1.03 -7.96 -7.25
N LEU A 151 1.15 -7.22 -8.35
CA LEU A 151 2.39 -6.53 -8.73
C LEU A 151 2.76 -5.47 -7.69
N ASP A 152 1.80 -4.65 -7.25
CA ASP A 152 2.00 -3.65 -6.21
C ASP A 152 2.54 -4.27 -4.91
N ASN A 153 2.00 -5.41 -4.48
CA ASN A 153 2.51 -6.14 -3.32
C ASN A 153 3.96 -6.59 -3.51
N MET A 154 4.33 -7.05 -4.70
CA MET A 154 5.70 -7.46 -4.98
C MET A 154 6.65 -6.25 -4.99
N LEU A 155 6.24 -5.13 -5.58
CA LEU A 155 7.03 -3.89 -5.55
C LEU A 155 7.27 -3.41 -4.11
N GLU A 156 6.27 -3.46 -3.23
CA GLU A 156 6.44 -3.12 -1.82
C GLU A 156 7.52 -3.98 -1.15
N ILE A 157 7.52 -5.28 -1.42
CA ILE A 157 8.50 -6.22 -0.84
C ILE A 157 9.91 -5.93 -1.37
N LEU A 158 10.06 -5.75 -2.67
CA LEU A 158 11.37 -5.54 -3.29
C LEU A 158 11.97 -4.20 -2.84
N VAL A 159 11.19 -3.13 -2.87
CA VAL A 159 11.65 -1.80 -2.44
C VAL A 159 11.89 -1.76 -0.93
N GLY A 160 10.98 -2.31 -0.13
CA GLY A 160 11.16 -2.45 1.32
C GLY A 160 12.40 -3.26 1.68
N GLY A 161 12.71 -4.30 0.89
CA GLY A 161 13.91 -5.12 0.99
C GLY A 161 15.20 -4.44 0.56
N GLY A 162 15.13 -3.17 0.11
CA GLY A 162 16.30 -2.36 -0.25
C GLY A 162 16.63 -2.33 -1.75
N MET A 163 15.76 -2.89 -2.59
CA MET A 163 15.93 -2.77 -4.05
C MET A 163 15.56 -1.36 -4.49
N ASP A 164 16.30 -0.81 -5.43
CA ASP A 164 15.94 0.43 -6.10
C ASP A 164 14.66 0.25 -6.93
N LEU A 165 13.77 1.26 -6.91
CA LEU A 165 12.47 1.18 -7.57
C LEU A 165 12.57 0.88 -9.08
N PHE A 166 13.60 1.41 -9.76
CA PHE A 166 13.79 1.19 -11.20
C PHE A 166 14.31 -0.21 -11.54
N ARG A 167 14.78 -0.94 -10.52
CA ARG A 167 15.22 -2.34 -10.67
C ARG A 167 14.15 -3.33 -10.20
N ALA A 168 13.20 -2.88 -9.40
CA ALA A 168 12.12 -3.71 -8.87
C ALA A 168 11.05 -3.96 -9.94
#